data_bc201a22c6dbce0dcf2c8c784ee70ab9
#
_entry.id   bc201a22c6dbce0dcf2c8c784ee70ab9
#
_cell.length_a   1.000
_cell.length_b   1.000
_cell.length_c   1.000
_cell.angle_alpha   90.00
_cell.angle_beta   90.00
_cell.angle_gamma   90.00
#
_symmetry.space_group_name_H-M   'P 1'
#
loop_
_entity.id
_entity.type
_entity.pdbx_description
1 polymer ?
#
loop_
_entity_poly.entity_id
_entity_poly.type
_entity_poly.pdbx_seq_one_letter_code
_entity_poly.pdbx_strand_id
1 'polypeptide(L)'
;MSFKERFTGEEQLLLSSTPIMIGSAMAFSESSGLATVKELMASAKTYMGGLKAYPQNEIIQGILPNLDDRKEAMSQTKEFRVKATDRMKDKQIDSQEKMRQSLLSDVQEINEILEQKATPEEIAEYKEWAMLVAENVAKAAKEGGFLGFGGEQISAGEKALFAELAQAFNTNSTLA
;
A
#
# COMPACT_ATOMS: atom_id res chain seq x y z
N MET A 1 -18.22 11.72 -10.75
CA MET A 1 -18.87 10.64 -9.96
C MET A 1 -17.92 10.33 -8.81
N SER A 2 -18.35 10.48 -7.56
CA SER A 2 -17.47 10.30 -6.41
C SER A 2 -16.97 8.84 -6.29
N PHE A 3 -15.86 8.64 -5.56
CA PHE A 3 -15.31 7.31 -5.31
C PHE A 3 -16.36 6.32 -4.76
N LYS A 4 -17.19 6.77 -3.81
CA LYS A 4 -18.24 5.94 -3.18
C LYS A 4 -19.38 5.56 -4.14
N GLU A 5 -19.64 6.34 -5.17
CA GLU A 5 -20.66 6.05 -6.18
C GLU A 5 -20.14 5.13 -7.30
N ARG A 6 -18.83 5.19 -7.55
CA ARG A 6 -18.16 4.47 -8.63
C ARG A 6 -17.77 3.05 -8.27
N PHE A 7 -17.39 2.82 -7.00
CA PHE A 7 -16.89 1.54 -6.52
C PHE A 7 -17.82 0.93 -5.46
N THR A 8 -18.02 -0.39 -5.52
CA THR A 8 -18.73 -1.14 -4.48
C THR A 8 -17.98 -1.12 -3.16
N GLY A 9 -18.64 -1.46 -2.05
CA GLY A 9 -17.98 -1.50 -0.74
C GLY A 9 -16.78 -2.45 -0.66
N GLU A 10 -16.82 -3.57 -1.39
CA GLU A 10 -15.72 -4.54 -1.48
C GLU A 10 -14.55 -3.97 -2.29
N GLU A 11 -14.83 -3.35 -3.44
CA GLU A 11 -13.83 -2.68 -4.27
C GLU A 11 -13.18 -1.51 -3.54
N GLN A 12 -13.97 -0.72 -2.80
CA GLN A 12 -13.44 0.37 -1.95
C GLN A 12 -12.48 -0.18 -0.89
N LEU A 13 -12.84 -1.30 -0.23
CA LEU A 13 -11.98 -1.94 0.75
C LEU A 13 -10.70 -2.47 0.10
N LEU A 14 -10.81 -3.10 -1.05
CA LEU A 14 -9.68 -3.65 -1.80
C LEU A 14 -8.70 -2.54 -2.21
N LEU A 15 -9.20 -1.49 -2.87
CA LEU A 15 -8.41 -0.33 -3.29
C LEU A 15 -7.75 0.39 -2.10
N SER A 16 -8.44 0.48 -0.96
CA SER A 16 -7.91 1.16 0.22
C SER A 16 -6.88 0.31 0.98
N SER A 17 -7.08 -1.00 1.07
CA SER A 17 -6.22 -1.88 1.86
C SER A 17 -4.94 -2.27 1.15
N THR A 18 -4.94 -2.38 -0.17
CA THR A 18 -3.79 -2.91 -0.91
C THR A 18 -2.51 -2.09 -0.74
N PRO A 19 -2.48 -0.74 -0.81
CA PRO A 19 -1.25 0.01 -0.56
C PRO A 19 -0.71 -0.17 0.87
N ILE A 20 -1.60 -0.34 1.87
CA ILE A 20 -1.21 -0.62 3.26
C ILE A 20 -0.63 -2.04 3.36
N MET A 21 -1.24 -3.01 2.70
CA MET A 21 -0.76 -4.40 2.65
C MET A 21 0.59 -4.50 1.95
N ILE A 22 0.81 -3.73 0.88
CA ILE A 22 2.11 -3.59 0.21
C ILE A 22 3.16 -3.13 1.21
N GLY A 23 2.92 -2.04 1.92
CA GLY A 23 3.85 -1.52 2.92
C GLY A 23 4.13 -2.51 4.05
N SER A 24 3.10 -3.24 4.51
CA SER A 24 3.25 -4.27 5.53
C SER A 24 4.05 -5.48 5.02
N ALA A 25 3.74 -5.97 3.82
CA ALA A 25 4.44 -7.11 3.22
C ALA A 25 5.92 -6.79 2.96
N MET A 26 6.24 -5.57 2.53
CA MET A 26 7.61 -5.08 2.40
C MET A 26 8.32 -5.07 3.76
N ALA A 27 7.71 -4.44 4.78
CA ALA A 27 8.29 -4.31 6.12
C ALA A 27 8.53 -5.65 6.84
N PHE A 28 7.73 -6.66 6.53
CA PHE A 28 7.86 -7.99 7.13
C PHE A 28 8.63 -8.99 6.26
N SER A 29 9.12 -8.59 5.08
CA SER A 29 9.77 -9.54 4.16
C SER A 29 11.04 -10.15 4.74
N GLU A 30 11.87 -9.39 5.44
CA GLU A 30 13.10 -9.89 6.10
C GLU A 30 13.49 -9.09 7.36
N SER A 31 12.83 -7.97 7.67
CA SER A 31 13.24 -7.12 8.78
C SER A 31 12.64 -7.54 10.12
N SER A 32 13.34 -7.24 11.19
CA SER A 32 12.89 -7.51 12.57
C SER A 32 13.23 -6.35 13.51
N GLY A 33 12.38 -6.14 14.50
CA GLY A 33 12.65 -5.19 15.58
C GLY A 33 12.45 -3.73 15.18
N LEU A 34 13.44 -2.86 15.47
CA LEU A 34 13.32 -1.40 15.27
C LEU A 34 13.27 -1.00 13.79
N ALA A 35 13.87 -1.77 12.90
CA ALA A 35 13.81 -1.51 11.46
C ALA A 35 12.36 -1.60 10.97
N THR A 36 11.65 -2.67 11.30
CA THR A 36 10.23 -2.85 10.95
C THR A 36 9.35 -1.68 11.39
N VAL A 37 9.59 -1.11 12.57
CA VAL A 37 8.82 0.06 13.05
C VAL A 37 9.04 1.27 12.14
N LYS A 38 10.29 1.55 11.73
CA LYS A 38 10.61 2.67 10.81
C LYS A 38 9.96 2.46 9.44
N GLU A 39 10.02 1.25 8.92
CA GLU A 39 9.43 0.86 7.65
C GLU A 39 7.90 1.02 7.66
N LEU A 40 7.22 0.58 8.72
CA LEU A 40 5.78 0.79 8.88
C LEU A 40 5.43 2.28 9.02
N MET A 41 6.28 3.08 9.67
CA MET A 41 6.09 4.53 9.72
C MET A 41 6.27 5.18 8.34
N ALA A 42 7.25 4.73 7.56
CA ALA A 42 7.46 5.20 6.19
C ALA A 42 6.28 4.83 5.30
N SER A 43 5.76 3.60 5.42
CA SER A 43 4.54 3.16 4.76
C SER A 43 3.36 4.09 5.07
N ALA A 44 3.06 4.29 6.34
CA ALA A 44 1.94 5.15 6.76
C ALA A 44 2.10 6.60 6.28
N LYS A 45 3.31 7.16 6.36
CA LYS A 45 3.61 8.52 5.87
C LYS A 45 3.38 8.63 4.36
N THR A 46 3.86 7.66 3.58
CA THR A 46 3.71 7.66 2.13
C THR A 46 2.25 7.47 1.73
N TYR A 47 1.55 6.55 2.38
CA TYR A 47 0.13 6.32 2.18
C TYR A 47 -0.67 7.62 2.36
N MET A 48 -0.52 8.28 3.50
CA MET A 48 -1.21 9.56 3.77
C MET A 48 -0.72 10.71 2.90
N GLY A 49 0.52 10.65 2.41
CA GLY A 49 1.10 11.61 1.49
C GLY A 49 0.38 11.69 0.14
N GLY A 50 -0.36 10.66 -0.23
CA GLY A 50 -1.17 10.61 -1.45
C GLY A 50 -2.16 11.78 -1.58
N LEU A 51 -2.76 12.24 -0.46
CA LEU A 51 -3.64 13.41 -0.46
C LEU A 51 -3.00 14.66 -1.09
N LYS A 52 -1.72 14.84 -0.84
CA LYS A 52 -0.96 16.01 -1.27
C LYS A 52 -0.32 15.81 -2.65
N ALA A 53 0.12 14.58 -2.91
CA ALA A 53 0.82 14.23 -4.15
C ALA A 53 -0.14 14.14 -5.35
N TYR A 54 -1.36 13.66 -5.12
CA TYR A 54 -2.34 13.39 -6.17
C TYR A 54 -3.69 14.09 -5.89
N PRO A 55 -3.71 15.44 -5.85
CA PRO A 55 -4.88 16.20 -5.41
C PRO A 55 -6.08 16.12 -6.37
N GLN A 56 -5.86 15.68 -7.62
CA GLN A 56 -6.91 15.55 -8.64
C GLN A 56 -7.37 14.10 -8.83
N ASN A 57 -6.71 13.13 -8.19
CA ASN A 57 -7.08 11.73 -8.29
C ASN A 57 -8.25 11.40 -7.36
N GLU A 58 -9.45 11.25 -7.90
CA GLU A 58 -10.66 11.00 -7.10
C GLU A 58 -10.61 9.66 -6.36
N ILE A 59 -9.83 8.67 -6.85
CA ILE A 59 -9.65 7.39 -6.19
C ILE A 59 -8.81 7.56 -4.93
N ILE A 60 -7.63 8.16 -5.05
CA ILE A 60 -6.72 8.37 -3.92
C ILE A 60 -7.36 9.31 -2.89
N GLN A 61 -8.01 10.38 -3.34
CA GLN A 61 -8.73 11.31 -2.46
C GLN A 61 -9.92 10.62 -1.75
N GLY A 62 -10.60 9.70 -2.42
CA GLY A 62 -11.73 8.97 -1.84
C GLY A 62 -11.35 7.84 -0.88
N ILE A 63 -10.15 7.27 -1.05
CA ILE A 63 -9.58 6.25 -0.18
C ILE A 63 -9.11 6.84 1.15
N LEU A 64 -8.47 8.01 1.10
CA LEU A 64 -7.82 8.59 2.25
C LEU A 64 -8.81 9.38 3.12
N PRO A 65 -8.68 9.34 4.46
CA PRO A 65 -9.60 10.04 5.34
C PRO A 65 -9.46 11.55 5.18
N ASN A 66 -10.59 12.25 5.19
CA ASN A 66 -10.60 13.71 5.23
C ASN A 66 -10.04 14.21 6.57
N LEU A 67 -8.86 14.82 6.55
CA LEU A 67 -8.18 15.29 7.76
C LEU A 67 -8.81 16.57 8.35
N ASP A 68 -9.66 17.26 7.61
CA ASP A 68 -10.35 18.48 8.09
C ASP A 68 -11.43 18.15 9.12
N ASP A 69 -12.03 16.95 9.06
CA ASP A 69 -12.91 16.42 10.10
C ASP A 69 -12.24 15.27 10.85
N ARG A 70 -11.57 15.64 11.96
CA ARG A 70 -10.85 14.69 12.80
C ARG A 70 -11.73 13.56 13.34
N LYS A 71 -12.99 13.85 13.69
CA LYS A 71 -13.91 12.85 14.25
C LYS A 71 -14.32 11.84 13.18
N GLU A 72 -14.65 12.33 12.00
CA GLU A 72 -14.97 11.50 10.85
C GLU A 72 -13.77 10.65 10.42
N ALA A 73 -12.58 11.26 10.31
CA ALA A 73 -11.35 10.56 9.97
C ALA A 73 -11.03 9.42 10.95
N MET A 74 -11.22 9.63 12.26
CA MET A 74 -11.03 8.57 13.25
C MET A 74 -12.06 7.45 13.12
N SER A 75 -13.33 7.77 12.83
CA SER A 75 -14.39 6.79 12.62
C SER A 75 -14.11 5.94 11.38
N GLN A 76 -13.77 6.57 10.27
CA GLN A 76 -13.42 5.89 9.01
C GLN A 76 -12.19 4.98 9.20
N THR A 77 -11.15 5.45 9.88
CA THR A 77 -9.95 4.65 10.17
C THR A 77 -10.28 3.43 11.03
N LYS A 78 -11.15 3.58 12.03
CA LYS A 78 -11.58 2.46 12.88
C LYS A 78 -12.37 1.41 12.08
N GLU A 79 -13.34 1.86 11.29
CA GLU A 79 -14.16 0.98 10.45
C GLU A 79 -13.30 0.24 9.42
N PHE A 80 -12.41 0.97 8.76
CA PHE A 80 -11.46 0.39 7.82
C PHE A 80 -10.59 -0.71 8.47
N ARG A 81 -10.04 -0.44 9.66
CA ARG A 81 -9.19 -1.41 10.39
C ARG A 81 -9.95 -2.70 10.70
N VAL A 82 -11.22 -2.61 11.13
CA VAL A 82 -12.04 -3.78 11.39
C VAL A 82 -12.23 -4.59 10.11
N LYS A 83 -12.71 -3.95 9.04
CA LYS A 83 -12.94 -4.61 7.74
C LYS A 83 -11.66 -5.25 7.15
N ALA A 84 -10.54 -4.55 7.22
CA ALA A 84 -9.25 -5.09 6.74
C ALA A 84 -8.80 -6.31 7.57
N THR A 85 -8.99 -6.26 8.90
CA THR A 85 -8.66 -7.39 9.78
C THR A 85 -9.55 -8.60 9.49
N ASP A 86 -10.84 -8.39 9.31
CA ASP A 86 -11.77 -9.49 9.01
C ASP A 86 -11.45 -10.10 7.64
N ARG A 87 -11.15 -9.28 6.62
CA ARG A 87 -10.70 -9.76 5.31
C ARG A 87 -9.43 -10.63 5.40
N MET A 88 -8.47 -10.24 6.24
CA MET A 88 -7.27 -11.06 6.46
C MET A 88 -7.58 -12.42 7.09
N LYS A 89 -8.53 -12.45 8.05
CA LYS A 89 -9.00 -13.71 8.66
C LYS A 89 -9.72 -14.59 7.65
N ASP A 90 -10.63 -14.02 6.87
CA ASP A 90 -11.41 -14.73 5.86
C ASP A 90 -10.50 -15.35 4.79
N LYS A 91 -9.45 -14.64 4.40
CA LYS A 91 -8.40 -15.14 3.49
C LYS A 91 -7.40 -16.08 4.16
N GLN A 92 -7.53 -16.35 5.47
CA GLN A 92 -6.62 -17.20 6.25
C GLN A 92 -5.14 -16.83 6.09
N ILE A 93 -4.85 -15.53 6.10
CA ILE A 93 -3.48 -15.00 5.98
C ILE A 93 -2.76 -15.20 7.31
N ASP A 94 -2.03 -16.31 7.43
CA ASP A 94 -1.31 -16.75 8.63
C ASP A 94 0.21 -16.85 8.41
N SER A 95 0.69 -16.53 7.22
CA SER A 95 2.10 -16.57 6.86
C SER A 95 2.48 -15.47 5.86
N GLN A 96 3.77 -15.15 5.79
CA GLN A 96 4.30 -14.19 4.82
C GLN A 96 4.02 -14.63 3.38
N GLU A 97 4.15 -15.92 3.08
CA GLU A 97 3.89 -16.45 1.76
C GLU A 97 2.41 -16.30 1.36
N LYS A 98 1.47 -16.59 2.27
CA LYS A 98 0.05 -16.36 2.01
C LYS A 98 -0.28 -14.88 1.87
N MET A 99 0.35 -14.01 2.65
CA MET A 99 0.23 -12.56 2.50
C MET A 99 0.69 -12.12 1.11
N ARG A 100 1.85 -12.57 0.66
CA ARG A 100 2.39 -12.26 -0.66
C ARG A 100 1.47 -12.75 -1.79
N GLN A 101 1.03 -14.00 -1.75
CA GLN A 101 0.12 -14.56 -2.75
C GLN A 101 -1.22 -13.82 -2.79
N SER A 102 -1.83 -13.55 -1.63
CA SER A 102 -3.05 -12.76 -1.55
C SER A 102 -2.87 -11.36 -2.09
N LEU A 103 -1.75 -10.71 -1.79
CA LEU A 103 -1.44 -9.37 -2.27
C LEU A 103 -1.30 -9.32 -3.79
N LEU A 104 -0.59 -10.26 -4.40
CA LEU A 104 -0.46 -10.32 -5.85
C LEU A 104 -1.80 -10.58 -6.55
N SER A 105 -2.64 -11.44 -5.96
CA SER A 105 -4.02 -11.65 -6.43
C SER A 105 -4.86 -10.37 -6.32
N ASP A 106 -4.74 -9.64 -5.21
CA ASP A 106 -5.43 -8.37 -5.00
C ASP A 106 -5.03 -7.31 -6.02
N VAL A 107 -3.74 -7.24 -6.37
CA VAL A 107 -3.24 -6.33 -7.41
C VAL A 107 -3.82 -6.66 -8.79
N GLN A 108 -3.96 -7.93 -9.12
CA GLN A 108 -4.59 -8.35 -10.39
C GLN A 108 -6.06 -7.92 -10.44
N GLU A 109 -6.81 -8.17 -9.38
CA GLU A 109 -8.22 -7.77 -9.26
C GLU A 109 -8.35 -6.23 -9.33
N ILE A 110 -7.46 -5.48 -8.69
CA ILE A 110 -7.41 -4.01 -8.77
C ILE A 110 -7.20 -3.54 -10.21
N ASN A 111 -6.30 -4.15 -10.97
CA ASN A 111 -6.10 -3.77 -12.37
C ASN A 111 -7.41 -3.90 -13.17
N GLU A 112 -8.12 -5.00 -13.01
CA GLU A 112 -9.40 -5.24 -13.70
C GLU A 112 -10.46 -4.20 -13.30
N ILE A 113 -10.57 -3.89 -12.00
CA ILE A 113 -11.50 -2.88 -11.48
C ILE A 113 -11.16 -1.49 -12.03
N LEU A 114 -9.89 -1.12 -11.99
CA LEU A 114 -9.44 0.20 -12.45
C LEU A 114 -9.63 0.35 -13.96
N GLU A 115 -9.31 -0.65 -14.77
CA GLU A 115 -9.52 -0.63 -16.22
C GLU A 115 -10.98 -0.44 -16.60
N GLN A 116 -11.92 -0.94 -15.80
CA GLN A 116 -13.35 -0.81 -16.06
C GLN A 116 -13.94 0.54 -15.59
N LYS A 117 -13.37 1.14 -14.54
CA LYS A 117 -14.03 2.21 -13.78
C LYS A 117 -13.22 3.49 -13.61
N ALA A 118 -11.95 3.50 -13.99
CA ALA A 118 -11.07 4.64 -13.79
C ALA A 118 -10.55 5.24 -15.09
N THR A 119 -10.11 6.48 -15.05
CA THR A 119 -9.42 7.09 -16.17
C THR A 119 -7.98 6.60 -16.27
N PRO A 120 -7.34 6.65 -17.45
CA PRO A 120 -5.93 6.26 -17.59
C PRO A 120 -4.99 7.02 -16.64
N GLU A 121 -5.26 8.28 -16.36
CA GLU A 121 -4.49 9.11 -15.43
C GLU A 121 -4.66 8.62 -13.98
N GLU A 122 -5.90 8.38 -13.53
CA GLU A 122 -6.16 7.83 -12.20
C GLU A 122 -5.51 6.46 -11.99
N ILE A 123 -5.53 5.60 -13.02
CA ILE A 123 -4.87 4.29 -13.01
C ILE A 123 -3.36 4.44 -12.81
N ALA A 124 -2.73 5.30 -13.62
CA ALA A 124 -1.29 5.52 -13.57
C ALA A 124 -0.85 6.05 -12.20
N GLU A 125 -1.53 7.07 -11.70
CA GLU A 125 -1.24 7.68 -10.39
C GLU A 125 -1.51 6.74 -9.21
N TYR A 126 -2.58 5.94 -9.26
CA TYR A 126 -2.85 4.94 -8.22
C TYR A 126 -1.73 3.90 -8.14
N LYS A 127 -1.29 3.37 -9.29
CA LYS A 127 -0.20 2.40 -9.37
C LYS A 127 1.12 3.01 -8.91
N GLU A 128 1.43 4.23 -9.32
CA GLU A 128 2.60 4.97 -8.87
C GLU A 128 2.60 5.17 -7.35
N TRP A 129 1.48 5.61 -6.79
CA TRP A 129 1.32 5.79 -5.35
C TRP A 129 1.50 4.48 -4.57
N ALA A 130 0.91 3.38 -5.03
CA ALA A 130 1.04 2.07 -4.41
C ALA A 130 2.51 1.58 -4.44
N MET A 131 3.18 1.74 -5.58
CA MET A 131 4.60 1.38 -5.72
C MET A 131 5.52 2.31 -4.90
N LEU A 132 5.19 3.60 -4.76
CA LEU A 132 5.92 4.54 -3.93
C LEU A 132 5.87 4.13 -2.44
N VAL A 133 4.77 3.52 -1.97
CA VAL A 133 4.71 2.94 -0.62
C VAL A 133 5.75 1.83 -0.48
N ALA A 134 5.84 0.89 -1.43
CA ALA A 134 6.84 -0.19 -1.41
C ALA A 134 8.28 0.36 -1.42
N GLU A 135 8.54 1.32 -2.30
CA GLU A 135 9.86 1.93 -2.45
C GLU A 135 10.34 2.64 -1.17
N ASN A 136 9.46 3.44 -0.54
CA ASN A 136 9.81 4.19 0.67
C ASN A 136 9.99 3.28 1.89
N VAL A 137 9.29 2.15 1.95
CA VAL A 137 9.54 1.12 2.98
C VAL A 137 10.94 0.54 2.81
N ALA A 138 11.30 0.09 1.60
CA ALA A 138 12.63 -0.45 1.32
C ALA A 138 13.77 0.56 1.58
N LYS A 139 13.53 1.86 1.27
CA LYS A 139 14.51 2.92 1.57
C LYS A 139 14.65 3.19 3.07
N ALA A 140 13.57 3.08 3.85
CA ALA A 140 13.60 3.28 5.30
C ALA A 140 14.41 2.21 6.02
N ALA A 141 14.46 0.98 5.53
CA ALA A 141 15.34 -0.07 6.00
C ALA A 141 16.81 0.32 5.86
N LYS A 142 17.20 0.85 4.69
CA LYS A 142 18.57 1.29 4.39
C LYS A 142 19.07 2.42 5.32
N GLU A 143 18.18 3.34 5.73
CA GLU A 143 18.52 4.47 6.60
C GLU A 143 18.62 4.10 8.09
N GLY A 144 18.34 2.86 8.45
CA GLY A 144 18.28 2.36 9.83
C GLY A 144 19.63 2.15 10.52
N GLY A 145 20.77 2.37 9.87
CA GLY A 145 22.10 2.22 10.44
C GLY A 145 22.36 3.14 11.63
N PHE A 146 22.70 2.56 12.79
CA PHE A 146 23.10 3.32 13.98
C PHE A 146 24.50 3.92 13.76
N LEU A 147 24.65 5.23 13.89
CA LEU A 147 25.90 5.98 13.73
C LEU A 147 26.59 5.90 12.34
N GLY A 148 25.86 5.67 11.26
CA GLY A 148 26.44 5.65 9.91
C GLY A 148 27.21 4.36 9.58
N PHE A 149 27.15 3.35 10.43
CA PHE A 149 27.70 2.01 10.21
C PHE A 149 26.58 0.98 10.16
N GLY A 150 26.45 0.27 9.02
CA GLY A 150 25.58 -0.90 8.90
C GLY A 150 24.11 -0.57 8.61
N GLY A 151 23.83 0.40 7.72
CA GLY A 151 22.50 0.45 7.09
C GLY A 151 22.26 -0.87 6.36
N GLU A 152 21.21 -1.58 6.73
CA GLU A 152 20.83 -2.81 6.06
C GLU A 152 20.56 -2.48 4.59
N GLN A 153 21.26 -3.13 3.67
CA GLN A 153 20.96 -2.97 2.25
C GLN A 153 19.55 -3.51 2.01
N ILE A 154 18.83 -2.94 1.05
CA ILE A 154 17.54 -3.48 0.62
C ILE A 154 17.71 -4.99 0.43
N SER A 155 16.94 -5.78 1.17
CA SER A 155 17.09 -7.22 1.22
C SER A 155 16.73 -7.89 -0.11
N ALA A 156 17.14 -9.13 -0.28
CA ALA A 156 16.78 -9.91 -1.47
C ALA A 156 15.26 -10.14 -1.53
N GLY A 157 14.61 -10.34 -0.37
CA GLY A 157 13.16 -10.50 -0.26
C GLY A 157 12.40 -9.25 -0.66
N GLU A 158 12.82 -8.07 -0.19
CA GLU A 158 12.22 -6.79 -0.59
C GLU A 158 12.36 -6.53 -2.09
N LYS A 159 13.54 -6.78 -2.66
CA LYS A 159 13.78 -6.64 -4.11
C LYS A 159 12.89 -7.57 -4.93
N ALA A 160 12.76 -8.83 -4.49
CA ALA A 160 11.93 -9.81 -5.17
C ALA A 160 10.45 -9.41 -5.12
N LEU A 161 9.93 -9.06 -3.94
CA LEU A 161 8.54 -8.64 -3.77
C LEU A 161 8.24 -7.35 -4.56
N PHE A 162 9.15 -6.37 -4.53
CA PHE A 162 9.00 -5.14 -5.31
C PHE A 162 8.91 -5.42 -6.81
N ALA A 163 9.79 -6.27 -7.34
CA ALA A 163 9.78 -6.64 -8.75
C ALA A 163 8.47 -7.36 -9.16
N GLU A 164 7.95 -8.23 -8.30
CA GLU A 164 6.68 -8.91 -8.53
C GLU A 164 5.49 -7.95 -8.50
N LEU A 165 5.48 -7.01 -7.56
CA LEU A 165 4.45 -5.96 -7.51
C LEU A 165 4.50 -5.08 -8.76
N ALA A 166 5.69 -4.66 -9.21
CA ALA A 166 5.87 -3.90 -10.44
C ALA A 166 5.34 -4.67 -11.67
N GLN A 167 5.65 -5.96 -11.75
CA GLN A 167 5.13 -6.83 -12.80
C GLN A 167 3.60 -6.98 -12.71
N ALA A 168 3.06 -7.21 -11.51
CA ALA A 168 1.62 -7.38 -11.30
C ALA A 168 0.83 -6.12 -11.65
N PHE A 169 1.35 -4.94 -11.33
CA PHE A 169 0.77 -3.65 -11.70
C PHE A 169 1.02 -3.26 -13.17
N ASN A 170 1.81 -4.03 -13.92
CA ASN A 170 2.27 -3.67 -15.26
C ASN A 170 2.97 -2.29 -15.29
N THR A 171 3.88 -2.05 -14.35
CA THR A 171 4.68 -0.82 -14.26
C THR A 171 6.16 -1.11 -14.53
N ASN A 172 6.89 -0.08 -14.94
CA ASN A 172 8.35 -0.15 -15.13
C ASN A 172 9.12 0.35 -13.90
N SER A 173 8.50 0.32 -12.71
CA SER A 173 9.13 0.77 -11.48
C SER A 173 10.31 -0.13 -11.11
N THR A 174 11.43 0.48 -10.71
CA THR A 174 12.63 -0.23 -10.25
C THR A 174 13.09 0.37 -8.92
N LEU A 175 13.55 -0.48 -8.00
CA LEU A 175 14.23 -0.01 -6.79
C LEU A 175 15.60 0.55 -7.16
N ALA A 176 15.83 1.82 -6.79
CA ALA A 176 17.10 2.52 -7.00
C ALA A 176 18.05 2.37 -5.79
#